data_4666e09b9bbc2580d5e9ba78ac99b67a
#
_entry.id   4666e09b9bbc2580d5e9ba78ac99b67a
#
_cell.length_a   1.000
_cell.length_b   1.000
_cell.length_c   1.000
_cell.angle_alpha   90.00
_cell.angle_beta   90.00
_cell.angle_gamma   90.00
#
_symmetry.space_group_name_H-M   'P 1'
#
loop_
_entity.id
_entity.type
_entity.pdbx_description
1 polymer ?
#
loop_
_entity_poly.entity_id
_entity_poly.type
_entity_poly.pdbx_seq_one_letter_code
_entity_poly.pdbx_strand_id
1 'polypeptide(L)'
;MAVGVLALQGDVREHLHALAAIGQPASPVRTAAHLAAADALIIPGGESTTIINLLHAFDLARPLCDRLTGGMPVWGTCAGMIVLAAEVLDPRPEPLRLMDISVRRNAYGRQVASFQASLDVRELGPPPFCGIFIRAPAVERVGSAVQVIAALPDGRPVAVRQGAVLATSFHPELTGDYRFHRYFCSFLGGGDRTPVGAAPQGREPGTRVADRVRPAGTRLR
;
A
#
# COMPACT_ATOMS: atom_id res chain seq x y z
N MET A 1 16.38 15.09 -0.61
CA MET A 1 15.13 14.55 0.00
C MET A 1 15.39 13.10 0.40
N ALA A 2 14.96 12.70 1.61
CA ALA A 2 15.23 11.40 2.19
C ALA A 2 13.93 10.62 2.43
N VAL A 3 13.93 9.31 2.14
CA VAL A 3 12.81 8.41 2.39
C VAL A 3 12.98 7.77 3.78
N GLY A 4 11.99 7.91 4.64
CA GLY A 4 11.89 7.12 5.86
C GLY A 4 11.35 5.72 5.58
N VAL A 5 11.86 4.71 6.27
CA VAL A 5 11.23 3.38 6.32
C VAL A 5 10.81 3.13 7.76
N LEU A 6 9.50 2.93 7.99
CA LEU A 6 8.98 2.68 9.33
C LEU A 6 9.60 1.40 9.91
N ALA A 7 10.42 1.55 10.94
CA ALA A 7 11.28 0.49 11.46
C ALA A 7 10.82 0.00 12.84
N LEU A 8 9.51 -0.22 12.98
CA LEU A 8 8.91 -0.80 14.18
C LEU A 8 8.82 -2.33 14.07
N GLN A 9 8.44 -2.85 12.89
CA GLN A 9 8.33 -4.28 12.59
C GLN A 9 8.23 -4.48 11.07
N GLY A 10 8.77 -5.59 10.53
CA GLY A 10 8.60 -6.01 9.13
C GLY A 10 9.87 -5.87 8.27
N ASP A 11 9.68 -5.81 6.95
CA ASP A 11 10.72 -5.94 5.91
C ASP A 11 11.51 -4.63 5.69
N VAL A 12 12.01 -4.06 6.79
CA VAL A 12 12.69 -2.75 6.82
C VAL A 12 13.99 -2.75 6.03
N ARG A 13 14.80 -3.81 6.22
CA ARG A 13 16.13 -3.92 5.58
C ARG A 13 16.03 -4.04 4.07
N GLU A 14 15.05 -4.79 3.61
CA GLU A 14 14.76 -5.04 2.20
C GLU A 14 14.40 -3.75 1.48
N HIS A 15 13.54 -2.90 2.08
CA HIS A 15 13.24 -1.57 1.55
C HIS A 15 14.44 -0.63 1.58
N LEU A 16 15.22 -0.60 2.67
CA LEU A 16 16.44 0.22 2.73
C LEU A 16 17.47 -0.22 1.69
N HIS A 17 17.60 -1.54 1.45
CA HIS A 17 18.47 -2.08 0.40
C HIS A 17 18.00 -1.64 -1.00
N ALA A 18 16.70 -1.76 -1.28
CA ALA A 18 16.12 -1.34 -2.55
C ALA A 18 16.32 0.16 -2.82
N LEU A 19 16.12 1.01 -1.81
CA LEU A 19 16.36 2.45 -1.91
C LEU A 19 17.84 2.79 -2.14
N ALA A 20 18.75 2.11 -1.44
CA ALA A 20 20.18 2.26 -1.65
C ALA A 20 20.61 1.85 -3.06
N ALA A 21 20.05 0.75 -3.60
CA ALA A 21 20.34 0.26 -4.95
C ALA A 21 19.93 1.25 -6.06
N ILE A 22 18.96 2.13 -5.79
CA ILE A 22 18.55 3.19 -6.72
C ILE A 22 19.21 4.57 -6.41
N GLY A 23 20.10 4.62 -5.44
CA GLY A 23 20.80 5.86 -5.03
C GLY A 23 19.91 6.83 -4.25
N GLN A 24 18.77 6.38 -3.68
CA GLN A 24 17.88 7.23 -2.91
C GLN A 24 18.30 7.24 -1.43
N PRO A 25 18.61 8.41 -0.83
CA PRO A 25 18.86 8.52 0.60
C PRO A 25 17.67 8.01 1.42
N ALA A 26 17.94 7.11 2.35
CA ALA A 26 16.90 6.53 3.18
C ALA A 26 17.39 6.25 4.60
N SER A 27 16.46 6.27 5.58
CA SER A 27 16.76 6.00 6.98
C SER A 27 15.61 5.29 7.70
N PRO A 28 15.90 4.48 8.73
CA PRO A 28 14.86 3.86 9.54
C PRO A 28 14.16 4.89 10.43
N VAL A 29 12.82 4.86 10.44
CA VAL A 29 11.98 5.71 11.28
C VAL A 29 11.47 4.91 12.47
N ARG A 30 11.84 5.33 13.70
CA ARG A 30 11.43 4.71 14.97
C ARG A 30 10.88 5.70 15.98
N THR A 31 11.04 7.00 15.72
CA THR A 31 10.63 8.08 16.63
C THR A 31 9.97 9.21 15.86
N ALA A 32 9.23 10.07 16.56
CA ALA A 32 8.63 11.25 15.95
C ALA A 32 9.69 12.20 15.33
N ALA A 33 10.89 12.28 15.93
CA ALA A 33 12.00 13.06 15.37
C ALA A 33 12.50 12.49 14.03
N HIS A 34 12.63 11.16 13.93
CA HIS A 34 12.97 10.51 12.65
C HIS A 34 11.88 10.72 11.60
N LEU A 35 10.59 10.64 12.00
CA LEU A 35 9.47 10.89 11.11
C LEU A 35 9.44 12.35 10.63
N ALA A 36 9.73 13.31 11.51
CA ALA A 36 9.78 14.73 11.15
C ALA A 36 10.89 15.04 10.13
N ALA A 37 11.99 14.32 10.16
CA ALA A 37 13.12 14.49 9.25
C ALA A 37 12.93 13.80 7.87
N ALA A 38 11.91 12.94 7.71
CA ALA A 38 11.64 12.24 6.46
C ALA A 38 10.79 13.09 5.51
N ASP A 39 11.12 13.09 4.22
CA ASP A 39 10.34 13.76 3.17
C ASP A 39 9.22 12.87 2.62
N ALA A 40 9.35 11.55 2.74
CA ALA A 40 8.37 10.52 2.39
C ALA A 40 8.54 9.31 3.32
N LEU A 41 7.54 8.43 3.40
CA LEU A 41 7.59 7.27 4.27
C LEU A 41 7.17 5.98 3.53
N ILE A 42 7.92 4.89 3.75
CA ILE A 42 7.46 3.53 3.44
C ILE A 42 7.02 2.86 4.74
N ILE A 43 5.81 2.28 4.74
CA ILE A 43 5.30 1.38 5.79
C ILE A 43 5.46 -0.04 5.25
N PRO A 44 6.41 -0.83 5.75
CA PRO A 44 6.76 -2.12 5.18
C PRO A 44 5.71 -3.20 5.42
N GLY A 45 5.84 -4.30 4.70
CA GLY A 45 5.20 -5.56 5.01
C GLY A 45 5.60 -6.09 6.39
N GLY A 46 4.75 -6.96 6.97
CA GLY A 46 4.94 -7.51 8.30
C GLY A 46 3.62 -7.97 8.91
N GLU A 47 3.44 -7.77 10.21
CA GLU A 47 2.18 -8.07 10.91
C GLU A 47 1.44 -6.77 11.25
N SER A 48 0.30 -6.53 10.57
CA SER A 48 -0.43 -5.25 10.63
C SER A 48 -0.91 -4.88 12.03
N THR A 49 -1.38 -5.85 12.82
CA THR A 49 -1.82 -5.61 14.20
C THR A 49 -0.66 -5.15 15.08
N THR A 50 0.50 -5.80 14.92
CA THR A 50 1.73 -5.42 15.64
C THR A 50 2.20 -4.04 15.24
N ILE A 51 2.22 -3.72 13.93
CA ILE A 51 2.63 -2.39 13.45
C ILE A 51 1.74 -1.30 14.06
N ILE A 52 0.41 -1.48 14.03
CA ILE A 52 -0.54 -0.49 14.57
C ILE A 52 -0.39 -0.35 16.09
N ASN A 53 -0.27 -1.47 16.82
CA ASN A 53 -0.06 -1.41 18.27
C ASN A 53 1.25 -0.68 18.63
N LEU A 54 2.33 -0.91 17.87
CA LEU A 54 3.60 -0.22 18.08
C LEU A 54 3.52 1.26 17.70
N LEU A 55 2.76 1.64 16.64
CA LEU A 55 2.52 3.05 16.32
C LEU A 55 1.86 3.78 17.49
N HIS A 56 0.90 3.15 18.16
CA HIS A 56 0.28 3.72 19.36
C HIS A 56 1.20 3.71 20.57
N ALA A 57 1.90 2.59 20.84
CA ALA A 57 2.79 2.46 21.99
C ALA A 57 3.99 3.42 21.96
N PHE A 58 4.43 3.84 20.77
CA PHE A 58 5.52 4.81 20.58
C PHE A 58 5.03 6.22 20.24
N ASP A 59 3.73 6.51 20.41
CA ASP A 59 3.11 7.81 20.11
C ASP A 59 3.38 8.31 18.68
N LEU A 60 3.52 7.39 17.71
CA LEU A 60 3.78 7.69 16.31
C LEU A 60 2.50 7.79 15.45
N ALA A 61 1.38 7.25 15.91
CA ALA A 61 0.15 7.18 15.09
C ALA A 61 -0.34 8.59 14.72
N ARG A 62 -0.48 9.50 15.69
CA ARG A 62 -0.94 10.86 15.45
C ARG A 62 0.04 11.67 14.60
N PRO A 63 1.34 11.77 14.92
CA PRO A 63 2.32 12.45 14.07
C PRO A 63 2.34 11.93 12.63
N LEU A 64 2.17 10.61 12.45
CA LEU A 64 2.08 10.00 11.12
C LEU A 64 0.84 10.48 10.37
N CYS A 65 -0.34 10.44 10.98
CA CYS A 65 -1.58 10.95 10.39
C CYS A 65 -1.45 12.43 10.02
N ASP A 66 -0.91 13.27 10.90
CA ASP A 66 -0.74 14.71 10.67
C ASP A 66 0.19 14.96 9.48
N ARG A 67 1.29 14.22 9.36
CA ARG A 67 2.23 14.32 8.22
C ARG A 67 1.59 13.89 6.89
N LEU A 68 0.80 12.81 6.90
CA LEU A 68 0.14 12.28 5.70
C LEU A 68 -1.00 13.20 5.24
N THR A 69 -1.83 13.70 6.17
CA THR A 69 -2.85 14.70 5.84
C THR A 69 -2.24 16.02 5.39
N GLY A 70 -1.02 16.35 5.82
CA GLY A 70 -0.20 17.45 5.31
C GLY A 70 0.43 17.21 3.93
N GLY A 71 0.15 16.08 3.28
CA GLY A 71 0.62 15.77 1.92
C GLY A 71 1.99 15.11 1.84
N MET A 72 2.54 14.57 2.94
CA MET A 72 3.75 13.76 2.89
C MET A 72 3.47 12.48 2.09
N PRO A 73 4.26 12.14 1.04
CA PRO A 73 4.11 10.90 0.32
C PRO A 73 4.29 9.68 1.23
N VAL A 74 3.41 8.70 1.07
CA VAL A 74 3.52 7.42 1.80
C VAL A 74 3.26 6.23 0.88
N TRP A 75 3.96 5.15 1.14
CA TRP A 75 3.75 3.87 0.47
C TRP A 75 3.63 2.76 1.50
N GLY A 76 2.49 2.03 1.49
CA GLY A 76 2.28 0.83 2.30
C GLY A 76 2.40 -0.43 1.47
N THR A 77 3.28 -1.36 1.85
CA THR A 77 3.40 -2.68 1.21
C THR A 77 2.77 -3.75 2.09
N CYS A 78 1.99 -4.65 1.54
CA CYS A 78 1.34 -5.77 2.24
C CYS A 78 0.62 -5.32 3.53
N ALA A 79 1.22 -5.55 4.71
CA ALA A 79 0.69 -5.07 5.99
C ALA A 79 0.56 -3.54 6.03
N GLY A 80 1.45 -2.80 5.38
CA GLY A 80 1.37 -1.34 5.26
C GLY A 80 0.12 -0.87 4.51
N MET A 81 -0.37 -1.61 3.50
CA MET A 81 -1.66 -1.33 2.87
C MET A 81 -2.81 -1.44 3.89
N ILE A 82 -2.79 -2.46 4.76
CA ILE A 82 -3.79 -2.64 5.81
C ILE A 82 -3.76 -1.47 6.80
N VAL A 83 -2.56 -1.01 7.19
CA VAL A 83 -2.39 0.15 8.10
C VAL A 83 -3.01 1.42 7.50
N LEU A 84 -2.87 1.64 6.19
CA LEU A 84 -3.36 2.84 5.49
C LEU A 84 -4.85 2.80 5.15
N ALA A 85 -5.48 1.63 5.04
CA ALA A 85 -6.86 1.46 4.60
C ALA A 85 -7.86 2.28 5.43
N ALA A 86 -8.97 2.69 4.81
CA ALA A 86 -10.11 3.28 5.52
C ALA A 86 -10.85 2.25 6.36
N GLU A 87 -10.88 1.00 5.88
CA GLU A 87 -11.61 -0.09 6.53
C GLU A 87 -10.87 -1.42 6.37
N VAL A 88 -10.84 -2.19 7.44
CA VAL A 88 -10.42 -3.59 7.45
C VAL A 88 -11.65 -4.44 7.75
N LEU A 89 -12.00 -5.36 6.86
CA LEU A 89 -13.23 -6.18 6.98
C LEU A 89 -13.10 -7.28 8.05
N ASP A 90 -11.90 -7.50 8.56
CA ASP A 90 -11.63 -8.37 9.69
C ASP A 90 -11.84 -7.62 11.02
N PRO A 91 -12.14 -8.30 12.14
CA PRO A 91 -12.41 -7.65 13.43
C PRO A 91 -11.22 -6.80 13.97
N ARG A 92 -10.02 -7.05 13.51
CA ARG A 92 -8.79 -6.34 13.87
C ARG A 92 -7.76 -6.41 12.74
N PRO A 93 -6.81 -5.46 12.63
CA PRO A 93 -6.63 -4.26 13.44
C PRO A 93 -7.57 -3.12 13.04
N GLU A 94 -7.65 -2.05 13.85
CA GLU A 94 -8.24 -0.78 13.45
C GLU A 94 -7.20 0.03 12.64
N PRO A 95 -7.44 0.34 11.35
CA PRO A 95 -6.49 1.02 10.49
C PRO A 95 -6.43 2.53 10.76
N LEU A 96 -5.43 3.23 10.19
CA LEU A 96 -5.28 4.69 10.33
C LEU A 96 -6.27 5.51 9.47
N ARG A 97 -7.03 4.87 8.58
CA ARG A 97 -8.09 5.47 7.75
C ARG A 97 -7.59 6.59 6.82
N LEU A 98 -6.46 6.38 6.17
CA LEU A 98 -5.77 7.37 5.35
C LEU A 98 -5.95 7.17 3.84
N MET A 99 -6.50 6.04 3.40
CA MET A 99 -6.77 5.73 1.99
C MET A 99 -8.17 5.13 1.84
N ASP A 100 -8.98 5.65 0.92
CA ASP A 100 -10.37 5.21 0.74
C ASP A 100 -10.47 3.84 0.04
N ILE A 101 -9.97 2.82 0.72
CA ILE A 101 -10.09 1.41 0.34
C ILE A 101 -10.61 0.58 1.52
N SER A 102 -11.36 -0.50 1.22
CA SER A 102 -11.64 -1.56 2.19
C SER A 102 -10.82 -2.78 1.85
N VAL A 103 -10.17 -3.37 2.85
CA VAL A 103 -9.28 -4.52 2.66
C VAL A 103 -9.69 -5.69 3.53
N ARG A 104 -9.43 -6.91 3.05
CA ARG A 104 -9.54 -8.18 3.79
C ARG A 104 -8.15 -8.77 3.97
N ARG A 105 -7.84 -9.21 5.19
CA ARG A 105 -6.56 -9.84 5.50
C ARG A 105 -6.52 -11.29 5.00
N ASN A 106 -5.32 -11.80 4.67
CA ASN A 106 -5.10 -13.20 4.31
C ASN A 106 -6.13 -13.76 3.30
N ALA A 107 -6.50 -12.96 2.29
CA ALA A 107 -7.67 -13.21 1.45
C ALA A 107 -7.49 -14.32 0.41
N TYR A 108 -6.26 -14.80 0.18
CA TYR A 108 -5.96 -15.81 -0.84
C TYR A 108 -6.03 -17.26 -0.32
N GLY A 109 -6.61 -17.47 0.88
CA GLY A 109 -6.88 -18.78 1.45
C GLY A 109 -5.69 -19.46 2.13
N ARG A 110 -6.01 -20.52 2.93
CA ARG A 110 -4.98 -21.25 3.71
C ARG A 110 -4.05 -22.11 2.85
N GLN A 111 -4.48 -22.50 1.64
CA GLN A 111 -3.70 -23.37 0.75
C GLN A 111 -2.73 -22.60 -0.15
N VAL A 112 -2.96 -21.30 -0.39
CA VAL A 112 -2.10 -20.43 -1.20
C VAL A 112 -1.57 -19.32 -0.31
N ALA A 113 -0.65 -19.68 0.60
CA ALA A 113 -0.05 -18.69 1.50
C ALA A 113 0.86 -17.69 0.77
N SER A 114 1.43 -18.07 -0.39
CA SER A 114 2.28 -17.23 -1.23
C SER A 114 2.21 -17.67 -2.70
N PHE A 115 2.31 -16.69 -3.61
CA PHE A 115 2.36 -16.89 -5.05
C PHE A 115 3.05 -15.73 -5.74
N GLN A 116 3.39 -15.91 -7.02
CA GLN A 116 3.88 -14.83 -7.87
C GLN A 116 2.87 -14.58 -9.00
N ALA A 117 2.75 -13.32 -9.43
CA ALA A 117 1.93 -12.95 -10.56
C ALA A 117 2.63 -11.90 -11.42
N SER A 118 2.44 -12.02 -12.73
CA SER A 118 2.88 -11.02 -13.70
C SER A 118 1.85 -9.89 -13.72
N LEU A 119 2.28 -8.67 -13.47
CA LEU A 119 1.44 -7.47 -13.36
C LEU A 119 1.79 -6.48 -14.46
N ASP A 120 0.80 -6.12 -15.27
CA ASP A 120 0.92 -5.00 -16.18
C ASP A 120 0.72 -3.70 -15.39
N VAL A 121 1.78 -2.88 -15.32
CA VAL A 121 1.79 -1.62 -14.57
C VAL A 121 2.20 -0.52 -15.52
N ARG A 122 1.21 0.27 -15.96
CA ARG A 122 1.43 1.34 -16.95
C ARG A 122 2.50 2.32 -16.52
N GLU A 123 2.51 2.69 -15.26
CA GLU A 123 3.43 3.67 -14.66
C GLU A 123 4.89 3.19 -14.63
N LEU A 124 5.11 1.88 -14.71
CA LEU A 124 6.44 1.28 -14.72
C LEU A 124 6.92 0.96 -16.13
N GLY A 125 6.00 0.86 -17.09
CA GLY A 125 6.31 0.38 -18.45
C GLY A 125 6.73 -1.09 -18.50
N PRO A 126 7.03 -1.58 -19.73
CA PRO A 126 7.47 -2.98 -19.93
C PRO A 126 8.88 -3.24 -19.35
N PRO A 127 9.22 -4.51 -19.06
CA PRO A 127 8.34 -5.67 -19.06
C PRO A 127 7.35 -5.66 -17.88
N PRO A 128 6.34 -6.57 -17.85
CA PRO A 128 5.46 -6.74 -16.70
C PRO A 128 6.23 -6.93 -15.41
N PHE A 129 5.68 -6.43 -14.30
CA PHE A 129 6.30 -6.53 -12.97
C PHE A 129 5.93 -7.87 -12.32
N CYS A 130 6.92 -8.58 -11.76
CA CYS A 130 6.67 -9.80 -11.00
C CYS A 130 6.28 -9.46 -9.55
N GLY A 131 4.98 -9.51 -9.22
CA GLY A 131 4.50 -9.32 -7.86
C GLY A 131 4.69 -10.58 -7.01
N ILE A 132 5.34 -10.46 -5.84
CA ILE A 132 5.48 -11.52 -4.84
C ILE A 132 4.44 -11.31 -3.75
N PHE A 133 3.50 -12.24 -3.62
CA PHE A 133 2.40 -12.21 -2.66
C PHE A 133 2.66 -13.21 -1.54
N ILE A 134 2.65 -12.74 -0.28
CA ILE A 134 2.84 -13.57 0.91
C ILE A 134 1.73 -13.22 1.89
N ARG A 135 0.77 -14.13 2.11
CA ARG A 135 -0.41 -13.89 2.95
C ARG A 135 -1.07 -12.53 2.70
N ALA A 136 -1.12 -12.15 1.43
CA ALA A 136 -1.45 -10.81 0.99
C ALA A 136 -2.88 -10.38 1.37
N PRO A 137 -3.11 -9.09 1.64
CA PRO A 137 -4.46 -8.55 1.73
C PRO A 137 -5.11 -8.47 0.35
N ALA A 138 -6.45 -8.59 0.29
CA ALA A 138 -7.22 -8.26 -0.89
C ALA A 138 -7.89 -6.90 -0.72
N VAL A 139 -7.90 -6.10 -1.78
CA VAL A 139 -8.70 -4.88 -1.87
C VAL A 139 -10.11 -5.28 -2.30
N GLU A 140 -11.09 -5.10 -1.42
CA GLU A 140 -12.49 -5.47 -1.64
C GLU A 140 -13.33 -4.29 -2.16
N ARG A 141 -12.93 -3.06 -1.82
CA ARG A 141 -13.55 -1.83 -2.28
C ARG A 141 -12.48 -0.78 -2.61
N VAL A 142 -12.74 -0.04 -3.66
CA VAL A 142 -11.92 1.12 -4.08
C VAL A 142 -12.84 2.33 -4.14
N GLY A 143 -12.50 3.40 -3.45
CA GLY A 143 -13.21 4.68 -3.48
C GLY A 143 -13.02 5.43 -4.81
N SER A 144 -13.88 6.41 -5.08
CA SER A 144 -13.91 7.13 -6.37
C SER A 144 -12.64 7.94 -6.64
N ALA A 145 -11.94 8.40 -5.60
CA ALA A 145 -10.68 9.15 -5.70
C ALA A 145 -9.43 8.26 -5.75
N VAL A 146 -9.60 6.93 -5.71
CA VAL A 146 -8.49 5.97 -5.72
C VAL A 146 -8.30 5.41 -7.12
N GLN A 147 -7.09 5.52 -7.64
CA GLN A 147 -6.67 4.95 -8.92
C GLN A 147 -6.14 3.54 -8.71
N VAL A 148 -6.60 2.58 -9.51
CA VAL A 148 -6.01 1.24 -9.60
C VAL A 148 -4.79 1.30 -10.50
N ILE A 149 -3.60 1.01 -9.95
CA ILE A 149 -2.31 1.02 -10.63
C ILE A 149 -2.01 -0.35 -11.25
N ALA A 150 -2.36 -1.43 -10.55
CA ALA A 150 -2.24 -2.80 -11.05
C ALA A 150 -3.36 -3.69 -10.51
N ALA A 151 -3.76 -4.66 -11.32
CA ALA A 151 -4.72 -5.69 -10.94
C ALA A 151 -4.23 -7.08 -11.37
N LEU A 152 -4.73 -8.12 -10.69
CA LEU A 152 -4.57 -9.51 -11.11
C LEU A 152 -5.40 -9.78 -12.39
N PRO A 153 -5.15 -10.90 -13.11
CA PRO A 153 -5.93 -11.26 -14.30
C PRO A 153 -7.43 -11.41 -14.06
N ASP A 154 -7.85 -11.69 -12.83
CA ASP A 154 -9.25 -11.77 -12.43
C ASP A 154 -9.89 -10.39 -12.08
N GLY A 155 -9.13 -9.31 -12.28
CA GLY A 155 -9.58 -7.93 -12.04
C GLY A 155 -9.41 -7.42 -10.61
N ARG A 156 -8.92 -8.22 -9.66
CA ARG A 156 -8.70 -7.79 -8.28
C ARG A 156 -7.56 -6.76 -8.21
N PRO A 157 -7.79 -5.56 -7.65
CA PRO A 157 -6.74 -4.56 -7.47
C PRO A 157 -5.66 -5.05 -6.51
N VAL A 158 -4.39 -4.84 -6.88
CA VAL A 158 -3.23 -5.21 -6.05
C VAL A 158 -2.23 -4.08 -5.85
N ALA A 159 -2.35 -3.01 -6.63
CA ALA A 159 -1.67 -1.74 -6.38
C ALA A 159 -2.66 -0.61 -6.63
N VAL A 160 -2.74 0.33 -5.69
CA VAL A 160 -3.68 1.45 -5.72
C VAL A 160 -2.99 2.73 -5.27
N ARG A 161 -3.46 3.88 -5.79
CA ARG A 161 -2.94 5.21 -5.46
C ARG A 161 -4.07 6.18 -5.18
N GLN A 162 -3.89 7.03 -4.16
CA GLN A 162 -4.76 8.19 -3.88
C GLN A 162 -3.89 9.40 -3.57
N GLY A 163 -3.81 10.36 -4.50
CA GLY A 163 -2.89 11.48 -4.37
C GLY A 163 -1.44 11.01 -4.18
N ALA A 164 -0.80 11.38 -3.08
CA ALA A 164 0.55 10.98 -2.72
C ALA A 164 0.64 9.64 -1.93
N VAL A 165 -0.49 8.96 -1.73
CA VAL A 165 -0.56 7.67 -1.03
C VAL A 165 -0.56 6.52 -2.03
N LEU A 166 0.44 5.65 -1.95
CA LEU A 166 0.55 4.41 -2.72
C LEU A 166 0.35 3.20 -1.78
N ALA A 167 -0.34 2.18 -2.24
CA ALA A 167 -0.44 0.92 -1.51
C ALA A 167 -0.35 -0.27 -2.46
N THR A 168 0.42 -1.30 -2.07
CA THR A 168 0.58 -2.56 -2.81
C THR A 168 0.28 -3.73 -1.89
N SER A 169 -0.46 -4.74 -2.37
CA SER A 169 -0.75 -5.94 -1.58
C SER A 169 0.39 -6.96 -1.60
N PHE A 170 1.39 -6.77 -2.45
CA PHE A 170 2.56 -7.63 -2.65
C PHE A 170 3.83 -6.96 -2.10
N HIS A 171 4.96 -7.66 -2.20
CA HIS A 171 6.28 -7.30 -1.69
C HIS A 171 7.23 -6.93 -2.83
N PRO A 172 7.27 -5.67 -3.30
CA PRO A 172 8.20 -5.24 -4.35
C PRO A 172 9.67 -5.30 -3.91
N GLU A 173 9.92 -5.15 -2.62
CA GLU A 173 11.24 -5.17 -1.99
C GLU A 173 11.95 -6.52 -2.09
N LEU A 174 11.19 -7.60 -2.37
CA LEU A 174 11.72 -8.96 -2.49
C LEU A 174 12.04 -9.38 -3.93
N THR A 175 11.75 -8.54 -4.92
CA THR A 175 11.83 -8.94 -6.35
C THR A 175 13.19 -8.65 -7.00
N GLY A 176 14.00 -7.74 -6.45
CA GLY A 176 15.17 -7.18 -7.13
C GLY A 176 14.86 -6.22 -8.28
N ASP A 177 13.58 -6.06 -8.63
CA ASP A 177 13.10 -5.05 -9.58
C ASP A 177 12.63 -3.80 -8.80
N TYR A 178 13.45 -2.77 -8.84
CA TYR A 178 13.22 -1.55 -8.04
C TYR A 178 12.37 -0.50 -8.74
N ARG A 179 11.63 -0.82 -9.81
CA ARG A 179 10.78 0.14 -10.52
C ARG A 179 9.69 0.74 -9.65
N PHE A 180 9.06 -0.02 -8.73
CA PHE A 180 8.10 0.53 -7.76
C PHE A 180 8.76 1.51 -6.78
N HIS A 181 9.98 1.25 -6.33
CA HIS A 181 10.72 2.19 -5.48
C HIS A 181 11.04 3.49 -6.24
N ARG A 182 11.47 3.41 -7.51
CA ARG A 182 11.67 4.60 -8.36
C ARG A 182 10.37 5.36 -8.58
N TYR A 183 9.27 4.66 -8.85
CA TYR A 183 7.95 5.27 -9.01
C TYR A 183 7.51 6.00 -7.75
N PHE A 184 7.64 5.39 -6.57
CA PHE A 184 7.34 6.06 -5.31
C PHE A 184 8.25 7.27 -5.07
N CYS A 185 9.56 7.16 -5.33
CA CYS A 185 10.49 8.28 -5.18
C CYS A 185 10.19 9.45 -6.13
N SER A 186 9.51 9.23 -7.25
CA SER A 186 9.10 10.32 -8.15
C SER A 186 8.09 11.28 -7.49
N PHE A 187 7.38 10.85 -6.44
CA PHE A 187 6.46 11.72 -5.68
C PHE A 187 7.21 12.79 -4.85
N LEU A 188 8.50 12.59 -4.57
CA LEU A 188 9.33 13.57 -3.87
C LEU A 188 9.56 14.85 -4.68
N GLY A 189 9.65 14.75 -6.01
CA GLY A 189 10.00 15.84 -6.93
C GLY A 189 8.88 16.78 -7.34
N GLY A 190 7.68 16.73 -6.71
CA GLY A 190 6.56 17.62 -7.06
C GLY A 190 5.39 16.93 -7.75
N GLY A 191 5.30 15.60 -7.69
CA GLY A 191 4.09 14.86 -8.05
C GLY A 191 2.90 15.32 -7.19
N ASP A 192 1.69 14.95 -7.63
CA ASP A 192 0.41 15.31 -7.00
C ASP A 192 0.44 15.12 -5.47
N ARG A 193 0.70 16.22 -4.76
CA ARG A 193 0.71 16.31 -3.29
C ARG A 193 -0.67 16.69 -2.75
N THR A 194 -1.73 16.34 -3.48
CA THR A 194 -3.08 16.58 -2.99
C THR A 194 -3.23 15.95 -1.59
N PRO A 195 -3.56 16.75 -0.55
CA PRO A 195 -3.75 16.22 0.78
C PRO A 195 -4.83 15.14 0.75
N VAL A 196 -4.54 13.99 1.35
CA VAL A 196 -5.55 12.96 1.53
C VAL A 196 -6.39 13.39 2.72
N GLY A 197 -7.59 13.89 2.46
CA GLY A 197 -8.58 14.11 3.51
C GLY A 197 -8.88 12.78 4.21
N ALA A 198 -9.10 12.80 5.53
CA ALA A 198 -9.58 11.63 6.24
C ALA A 198 -10.78 11.05 5.47
N ALA A 199 -10.77 9.74 5.21
CA ALA A 199 -11.84 9.08 4.48
C ALA A 199 -13.19 9.40 5.15
N PRO A 200 -14.25 9.76 4.40
CA PRO A 200 -15.52 10.19 4.97
C PRO A 200 -16.05 9.10 5.91
N GLN A 201 -16.42 9.51 7.13
CA GLN A 201 -17.14 8.67 8.08
C GLN A 201 -18.60 8.59 7.60
N GLY A 202 -18.90 7.68 6.67
CA GLY A 202 -20.25 7.51 6.18
C GLY A 202 -20.28 6.54 5.00
N ARG A 203 -21.13 5.54 5.10
CA ARG A 203 -21.34 4.53 4.07
C ARG A 203 -21.96 5.15 2.82
N GLU A 204 -21.14 5.50 1.85
CA GLU A 204 -21.59 5.49 0.45
C GLU A 204 -21.25 4.11 -0.14
N PRO A 205 -22.13 3.49 -0.91
CA PRO A 205 -21.86 2.18 -1.50
C PRO A 205 -20.81 2.33 -2.62
N GLY A 206 -19.53 2.17 -2.24
CA GLY A 206 -18.44 2.03 -3.22
C GLY A 206 -18.66 0.76 -4.05
N THR A 207 -18.27 0.80 -5.31
CA THR A 207 -18.42 -0.30 -6.26
C THR A 207 -17.67 -1.54 -5.76
N ARG A 208 -18.39 -2.61 -5.43
CA ARG A 208 -17.77 -3.91 -5.14
C ARG A 208 -17.12 -4.44 -6.41
N VAL A 209 -15.89 -4.90 -6.29
CA VAL A 209 -15.09 -5.43 -7.42
C VAL A 209 -15.80 -6.61 -8.13
N ALA A 210 -16.67 -7.35 -7.41
CA ALA A 210 -17.39 -8.52 -7.92
C ALA A 210 -18.48 -8.20 -8.96
N ASP A 211 -19.00 -6.97 -9.05
CA ASP A 211 -20.14 -6.67 -9.93
C ASP A 211 -19.75 -6.39 -11.39
N ARG A 212 -18.45 -6.41 -11.73
CA ARG A 212 -17.98 -6.13 -13.11
C ARG A 212 -17.69 -7.35 -13.98
N VAL A 213 -17.82 -8.58 -13.46
CA VAL A 213 -17.65 -9.81 -14.26
C VAL A 213 -19.01 -10.36 -14.65
N ARG A 214 -19.59 -9.88 -15.76
CA ARG A 214 -20.68 -10.61 -16.45
C ARG A 214 -20.02 -11.71 -17.30
N PRO A 215 -20.36 -13.00 -17.12
CA PRO A 215 -19.99 -14.02 -18.10
C PRO A 215 -20.79 -13.77 -19.39
N ALA A 216 -20.07 -13.72 -20.52
CA ALA A 216 -20.69 -13.75 -21.85
C ALA A 216 -21.46 -15.06 -21.99
N GLY A 217 -22.78 -14.97 -22.13
CA GLY A 217 -23.66 -16.10 -22.29
C GLY A 217 -23.39 -16.83 -23.60
N THR A 218 -22.94 -18.07 -23.52
CA THR A 218 -22.98 -19.02 -24.63
C THR A 218 -24.36 -19.64 -24.67
N ARG A 219 -25.20 -19.22 -25.61
CA ARG A 219 -26.42 -19.97 -25.98
C ARG A 219 -25.97 -21.18 -26.80
N LEU A 220 -26.10 -22.37 -26.26
CA LEU A 220 -26.13 -23.59 -27.05
C LEU A 220 -27.59 -23.88 -27.43
N ARG A 221 -27.81 -24.12 -28.71
CA ARG A 221 -29.02 -24.75 -29.28
C ARG A 221 -28.93 -26.26 -29.08
#